data_14e9c75ad36fa70c9fa668998d370942
#
_entry.id   14e9c75ad36fa70c9fa668998d370942
#
_cell.length_a   1.000
_cell.length_b   1.000
_cell.length_c   1.000
_cell.angle_alpha   90.00
_cell.angle_beta   90.00
_cell.angle_gamma   90.00
#
_symmetry.space_group_name_H-M   'P 1'
#
loop_
_entity.id
_entity.type
_entity.pdbx_description
1 polymer ?
#
loop_
_entity_poly.entity_id
_entity_poly.type
_entity_poly.pdbx_seq_one_letter_code
_entity_poly.pdbx_strand_id
1 'polypeptide(L)'
;MSKHKSNLNIENIQFKSDGITLRGKLVTPEAKDNLPVLIMTHGSSATYNMAIIEYAYEISKSGFAVLLYDHPTIGSSDGEPRVEIELWKQARGYRDAISFVETQANLNSNKINVWGDSFSSWVAMLVSVVDDRVTSLIAQTTAIGDQFFEDDQGDQYLEKLKDIYYNADLSGFEREIIGPLPMVSPFPEVQPSFLNFPQAYKWFIKFGGMPNSNWKNLITVITLKTNIKPLPSYLVKCIKCPTLIIHAMDDEVWRANPQVMEKCYELIDAPKEFVKINGGHFGLLYPGSECFNKVVNDNINFLKKYNH
;
A
#
# COMPACT_ATOMS: atom_id res chain seq x y z
N MET A 1 27.09 -5.62 -7.15
CA MET A 1 25.77 -6.26 -7.20
C MET A 1 25.64 -7.13 -5.96
N SER A 2 24.65 -6.85 -5.12
CA SER A 2 24.46 -7.57 -3.85
C SER A 2 24.13 -9.04 -4.10
N LYS A 3 24.65 -9.96 -3.28
CA LYS A 3 24.34 -11.40 -3.29
C LYS A 3 22.84 -11.75 -3.19
N HIS A 4 21.99 -10.76 -2.92
CA HIS A 4 20.54 -10.91 -2.77
C HIS A 4 19.75 -11.03 -4.08
N LYS A 5 20.37 -10.78 -5.26
CA LYS A 5 19.68 -10.76 -6.56
C LYS A 5 19.97 -11.98 -7.45
N SER A 6 20.77 -12.94 -7.00
CA SER A 6 20.98 -14.19 -7.74
C SER A 6 19.69 -15.02 -7.68
N ASN A 7 19.20 -15.48 -8.81
CA ASN A 7 18.00 -16.31 -9.03
C ASN A 7 16.65 -15.54 -9.08
N LEU A 8 16.67 -14.22 -9.29
CA LEU A 8 15.48 -13.43 -9.55
C LEU A 8 15.55 -12.76 -10.93
N ASN A 9 14.43 -12.81 -11.66
CA ASN A 9 14.22 -11.96 -12.82
C ASN A 9 13.57 -10.65 -12.36
N ILE A 10 14.10 -9.50 -12.81
CA ILE A 10 13.63 -8.16 -12.42
C ILE A 10 13.39 -7.36 -13.70
N GLU A 11 12.12 -7.17 -14.01
CA GLU A 11 11.68 -6.45 -15.19
C GLU A 11 11.13 -5.07 -14.84
N ASN A 12 11.44 -4.06 -15.65
CA ASN A 12 10.75 -2.79 -15.59
C ASN A 12 9.40 -2.95 -16.28
N ILE A 13 8.32 -2.52 -15.61
CA ILE A 13 6.97 -2.60 -16.16
C ILE A 13 6.33 -1.22 -16.21
N GLN A 14 5.36 -1.08 -17.08
CA GLN A 14 4.45 0.07 -17.10
C GLN A 14 3.06 -0.35 -17.54
N PHE A 15 2.06 0.33 -17.01
CA PHE A 15 0.66 0.16 -17.40
C PHE A 15 -0.09 1.49 -17.26
N LYS A 16 -1.29 1.58 -17.82
CA LYS A 16 -2.13 2.78 -17.74
C LYS A 16 -3.12 2.68 -16.60
N SER A 17 -3.32 3.80 -15.91
CA SER A 17 -4.40 3.97 -14.93
C SER A 17 -5.02 5.35 -15.11
N ASP A 18 -6.30 5.41 -15.46
CA ASP A 18 -7.03 6.63 -15.78
C ASP A 18 -6.24 7.58 -16.72
N GLY A 19 -5.59 7.00 -17.77
CA GLY A 19 -4.78 7.74 -18.74
C GLY A 19 -3.33 8.04 -18.33
N ILE A 20 -2.99 7.92 -17.04
CA ILE A 20 -1.65 8.13 -16.49
C ILE A 20 -0.82 6.86 -16.66
N THR A 21 0.46 6.98 -17.06
CA THR A 21 1.37 5.83 -17.09
C THR A 21 1.96 5.59 -15.71
N LEU A 22 1.65 4.44 -15.11
CA LEU A 22 2.29 3.98 -13.89
C LEU A 22 3.50 3.10 -14.24
N ARG A 23 4.58 3.25 -13.45
CA ARG A 23 5.83 2.53 -13.68
C ARG A 23 6.29 1.83 -12.41
N GLY A 24 6.89 0.68 -12.63
CA GLY A 24 7.34 -0.15 -11.53
C GLY A 24 8.25 -1.30 -11.96
N LYS A 25 8.26 -2.33 -11.14
CA LYS A 25 9.03 -3.56 -11.37
C LYS A 25 8.15 -4.78 -11.14
N LEU A 26 8.36 -5.79 -11.99
CA LEU A 26 7.93 -7.15 -11.74
C LEU A 26 9.17 -7.95 -11.31
N VAL A 27 9.12 -8.53 -10.12
CA VAL A 27 10.17 -9.39 -9.57
C VAL A 27 9.63 -10.80 -9.50
N THR A 28 10.29 -11.73 -10.21
CA THR A 28 9.88 -13.13 -10.25
C THR A 28 11.05 -14.06 -9.94
N PRO A 29 10.83 -15.24 -9.34
CA PRO A 29 11.83 -16.28 -9.29
C PRO A 29 12.14 -16.78 -10.72
N GLU A 30 13.40 -17.15 -10.97
CA GLU A 30 13.80 -17.71 -12.27
C GLU A 30 13.03 -19.01 -12.57
N ALA A 31 12.72 -19.23 -13.84
CA ALA A 31 12.20 -20.48 -14.40
C ALA A 31 10.92 -21.04 -13.72
N LYS A 32 9.98 -20.19 -13.33
CA LYS A 32 8.66 -20.61 -12.81
C LYS A 32 7.53 -19.91 -13.56
N ASP A 33 6.50 -20.69 -13.87
CA ASP A 33 5.27 -20.22 -14.48
C ASP A 33 4.09 -20.34 -13.49
N ASN A 34 2.98 -19.73 -13.84
CA ASN A 34 1.74 -19.76 -13.05
C ASN A 34 1.94 -19.27 -11.61
N LEU A 35 2.74 -18.21 -11.46
CA LEU A 35 3.13 -17.68 -10.16
C LEU A 35 1.98 -16.93 -9.49
N PRO A 36 1.66 -17.22 -8.20
CA PRO A 36 0.81 -16.32 -7.43
C PRO A 36 1.47 -14.95 -7.29
N VAL A 37 0.66 -13.89 -7.32
CA VAL A 37 1.15 -12.52 -7.41
C VAL A 37 0.86 -11.75 -6.14
N LEU A 38 1.84 -10.97 -5.67
CA LEU A 38 1.65 -9.93 -4.67
C LEU A 38 1.84 -8.56 -5.32
N ILE A 39 0.81 -7.72 -5.29
CA ILE A 39 0.89 -6.33 -5.73
C ILE A 39 1.20 -5.47 -4.51
N MET A 40 2.31 -4.72 -4.56
CA MET A 40 2.81 -3.92 -3.43
C MET A 40 2.97 -2.45 -3.80
N THR A 41 2.50 -1.57 -2.91
CA THR A 41 2.72 -0.13 -3.03
C THR A 41 3.12 0.49 -1.70
N HIS A 42 3.85 1.60 -1.77
CA HIS A 42 4.31 2.32 -0.60
C HIS A 42 3.33 3.39 -0.14
N GLY A 43 3.32 3.68 1.17
CA GLY A 43 2.50 4.72 1.77
C GLY A 43 2.95 6.14 1.43
N SER A 44 2.01 7.06 1.55
CA SER A 44 2.21 8.52 1.37
C SER A 44 2.99 8.84 0.09
N SER A 45 4.05 9.65 0.15
CA SER A 45 4.85 10.05 -1.02
C SER A 45 6.09 9.17 -1.26
N ALA A 46 6.25 8.08 -0.52
CA ALA A 46 7.38 7.18 -0.71
C ALA A 46 7.28 6.41 -2.05
N THR A 47 8.39 5.90 -2.53
CA THR A 47 8.49 5.23 -3.83
C THR A 47 8.88 3.77 -3.68
N TYR A 48 8.57 2.94 -4.69
CA TYR A 48 8.89 1.51 -4.65
C TYR A 48 10.39 1.21 -4.54
N ASN A 49 11.25 2.12 -5.03
CA ASN A 49 12.71 1.96 -4.94
C ASN A 49 13.30 2.27 -3.55
N MET A 50 12.48 2.70 -2.62
CA MET A 50 12.88 2.86 -1.21
C MET A 50 12.90 1.50 -0.51
N ALA A 51 12.49 1.40 0.74
CA ALA A 51 12.65 0.16 1.52
C ALA A 51 11.87 -1.05 1.00
N ILE A 52 10.69 -0.88 0.38
CA ILE A 52 9.81 -2.01 0.04
C ILE A 52 10.33 -2.90 -1.10
N ILE A 53 11.25 -2.43 -1.91
CA ILE A 53 11.89 -3.25 -2.94
C ILE A 53 12.65 -4.46 -2.31
N GLU A 54 13.17 -4.31 -1.11
CA GLU A 54 13.86 -5.40 -0.41
C GLU A 54 12.85 -6.45 0.12
N TYR A 55 11.63 -6.04 0.52
CA TYR A 55 10.53 -6.98 0.77
C TYR A 55 10.22 -7.82 -0.47
N ALA A 56 10.12 -7.16 -1.63
CA ALA A 56 9.81 -7.83 -2.88
C ALA A 56 10.84 -8.90 -3.24
N TYR A 57 12.13 -8.63 -3.04
CA TYR A 57 13.18 -9.60 -3.30
C TYR A 57 13.06 -10.84 -2.40
N GLU A 58 12.83 -10.66 -1.10
CA GLU A 58 12.71 -11.78 -0.18
C GLU A 58 11.43 -12.60 -0.40
N ILE A 59 10.30 -11.94 -0.66
CA ILE A 59 9.03 -12.61 -0.97
C ILE A 59 9.14 -13.37 -2.30
N SER A 60 9.75 -12.77 -3.32
CA SER A 60 9.91 -13.42 -4.62
C SER A 60 10.78 -14.68 -4.53
N LYS A 61 11.85 -14.69 -3.75
CA LYS A 61 12.65 -15.89 -3.49
C LYS A 61 11.83 -17.04 -2.90
N SER A 62 10.74 -16.73 -2.21
CA SER A 62 9.86 -17.74 -1.62
C SER A 62 8.84 -18.34 -2.59
N GLY A 63 8.82 -17.89 -3.85
CA GLY A 63 8.02 -18.49 -4.93
C GLY A 63 6.85 -17.64 -5.41
N PHE A 64 6.81 -16.35 -5.10
CA PHE A 64 5.78 -15.41 -5.55
C PHE A 64 6.32 -14.45 -6.61
N ALA A 65 5.49 -14.07 -7.56
CA ALA A 65 5.73 -12.87 -8.34
C ALA A 65 5.36 -11.64 -7.50
N VAL A 66 6.20 -10.60 -7.52
CA VAL A 66 5.91 -9.35 -6.82
C VAL A 66 5.89 -8.20 -7.81
N LEU A 67 4.74 -7.56 -7.95
CA LEU A 67 4.54 -6.36 -8.74
C LEU A 67 4.61 -5.13 -7.82
N LEU A 68 5.64 -4.31 -8.03
CA LEU A 68 5.80 -3.02 -7.34
C LEU A 68 5.60 -1.88 -8.32
N TYR A 69 4.92 -0.83 -7.92
CA TYR A 69 4.82 0.39 -8.75
C TYR A 69 4.67 1.65 -7.89
N ASP A 70 5.01 2.79 -8.48
CA ASP A 70 4.71 4.09 -7.90
C ASP A 70 3.27 4.53 -8.27
N HIS A 71 2.54 5.02 -7.29
CA HIS A 71 1.20 5.58 -7.50
C HIS A 71 1.20 6.75 -8.51
N PRO A 72 0.03 7.12 -9.09
CA PRO A 72 -0.07 8.30 -9.95
C PRO A 72 0.58 9.52 -9.31
N THR A 73 1.30 10.31 -10.10
CA THR A 73 2.01 11.55 -9.72
C THR A 73 3.26 11.35 -8.84
N ILE A 74 3.55 10.14 -8.35
CA ILE A 74 4.64 9.83 -7.42
C ILE A 74 5.80 9.16 -8.16
N GLY A 75 7.02 9.39 -7.69
CA GLY A 75 8.23 8.70 -8.11
C GLY A 75 8.44 8.71 -9.63
N SER A 76 8.50 7.51 -10.21
CA SER A 76 8.71 7.29 -11.66
C SER A 76 7.43 7.27 -12.48
N SER A 77 6.25 7.20 -11.86
CA SER A 77 4.96 7.29 -12.54
C SER A 77 4.65 8.69 -13.02
N ASP A 78 3.90 8.79 -14.14
CA ASP A 78 3.48 10.07 -14.71
C ASP A 78 2.37 10.73 -13.88
N GLY A 79 1.92 11.88 -14.35
CA GLY A 79 0.82 12.65 -13.78
C GLY A 79 1.27 13.98 -13.18
N GLU A 80 0.40 14.98 -13.33
CA GLU A 80 0.58 16.34 -12.81
C GLU A 80 -0.71 16.82 -12.15
N PRO A 81 -0.62 17.65 -11.11
CA PRO A 81 0.60 18.08 -10.39
C PRO A 81 1.31 16.92 -9.71
N ARG A 82 2.64 17.06 -9.50
CA ARG A 82 3.44 16.00 -8.86
C ARG A 82 3.14 15.87 -7.37
N VAL A 83 3.24 14.62 -6.89
CA VAL A 83 3.17 14.23 -5.47
C VAL A 83 1.81 14.53 -4.83
N GLU A 84 0.74 14.37 -5.62
CA GLU A 84 -0.63 14.35 -5.11
C GLU A 84 -0.97 12.96 -4.57
N ILE A 85 -1.53 12.91 -3.36
CA ILE A 85 -2.04 11.70 -2.73
C ILE A 85 -3.56 11.79 -2.69
N GLU A 86 -4.22 10.91 -3.41
CA GLU A 86 -5.67 10.83 -3.48
C GLU A 86 -6.10 9.36 -3.45
N LEU A 87 -6.99 9.04 -2.53
CA LEU A 87 -7.41 7.66 -2.21
C LEU A 87 -7.93 6.89 -3.45
N TRP A 88 -8.85 7.47 -4.18
CA TRP A 88 -9.51 6.79 -5.30
C TRP A 88 -8.60 6.62 -6.52
N LYS A 89 -7.74 7.61 -6.81
CA LYS A 89 -6.70 7.46 -7.84
C LYS A 89 -5.73 6.33 -7.49
N GLN A 90 -5.34 6.23 -6.23
CA GLN A 90 -4.46 5.14 -5.78
C GLN A 90 -5.18 3.79 -5.80
N ALA A 91 -6.46 3.73 -5.40
CA ALA A 91 -7.25 2.51 -5.49
C ALA A 91 -7.41 2.03 -6.95
N ARG A 92 -7.67 2.96 -7.89
CA ARG A 92 -7.70 2.63 -9.34
C ARG A 92 -6.33 2.21 -9.88
N GLY A 93 -5.24 2.72 -9.32
CA GLY A 93 -3.91 2.21 -9.61
C GLY A 93 -3.77 0.71 -9.31
N TYR A 94 -4.34 0.25 -8.19
CA TYR A 94 -4.42 -1.20 -7.88
C TYR A 94 -5.34 -1.94 -8.85
N ARG A 95 -6.53 -1.40 -9.19
CA ARG A 95 -7.44 -2.00 -10.19
C ARG A 95 -6.70 -2.31 -11.50
N ASP A 96 -5.96 -1.33 -11.96
CA ASP A 96 -5.29 -1.40 -13.26
C ASP A 96 -4.00 -2.23 -13.18
N ALA A 97 -3.34 -2.30 -12.01
CA ALA A 97 -2.28 -3.26 -11.74
C ALA A 97 -2.79 -4.71 -11.72
N ILE A 98 -3.97 -4.96 -11.14
CA ILE A 98 -4.65 -6.26 -11.19
C ILE A 98 -4.95 -6.63 -12.64
N SER A 99 -5.51 -5.71 -13.42
CA SER A 99 -5.79 -5.93 -14.85
C SER A 99 -4.51 -6.14 -15.67
N PHE A 100 -3.41 -5.47 -15.33
CA PHE A 100 -2.10 -5.74 -15.93
C PHE A 100 -1.63 -7.17 -15.63
N VAL A 101 -1.77 -7.65 -14.39
CA VAL A 101 -1.43 -9.02 -14.01
C VAL A 101 -2.19 -10.04 -14.86
N GLU A 102 -3.48 -9.82 -15.12
CA GLU A 102 -4.31 -10.70 -15.96
C GLU A 102 -3.81 -10.84 -17.41
N THR A 103 -3.02 -9.89 -17.90
CA THR A 103 -2.40 -9.94 -19.24
C THR A 103 -1.07 -10.71 -19.28
N GLN A 104 -0.49 -11.08 -18.14
CA GLN A 104 0.83 -11.71 -18.05
C GLN A 104 0.69 -13.24 -18.03
N ALA A 105 1.14 -13.91 -19.08
CA ALA A 105 0.96 -15.36 -19.27
C ALA A 105 1.63 -16.23 -18.19
N ASN A 106 2.70 -15.75 -17.57
CA ASN A 106 3.44 -16.46 -16.53
C ASN A 106 2.92 -16.23 -15.11
N LEU A 107 1.89 -15.40 -14.94
CA LEU A 107 1.29 -15.06 -13.66
C LEU A 107 -0.07 -15.75 -13.47
N ASN A 108 -0.39 -16.09 -12.23
CA ASN A 108 -1.67 -16.71 -11.88
C ASN A 108 -2.70 -15.64 -11.51
N SER A 109 -3.57 -15.29 -12.46
CA SER A 109 -4.64 -14.31 -12.26
C SER A 109 -5.73 -14.75 -11.26
N ASN A 110 -5.76 -16.02 -10.85
CA ASN A 110 -6.66 -16.50 -9.79
C ASN A 110 -6.03 -16.42 -8.38
N LYS A 111 -4.79 -15.94 -8.27
CA LYS A 111 -4.04 -15.81 -7.01
C LYS A 111 -3.39 -14.44 -6.93
N ILE A 112 -4.23 -13.39 -6.85
CA ILE A 112 -3.80 -12.00 -6.76
C ILE A 112 -3.95 -11.51 -5.33
N ASN A 113 -2.81 -11.25 -4.70
CA ASN A 113 -2.74 -10.74 -3.35
C ASN A 113 -2.38 -9.25 -3.37
N VAL A 114 -2.93 -8.46 -2.47
CA VAL A 114 -2.59 -7.03 -2.35
C VAL A 114 -1.90 -6.75 -1.02
N TRP A 115 -0.89 -5.90 -1.06
CA TRP A 115 -0.13 -5.45 0.09
C TRP A 115 -0.04 -3.93 0.07
N GLY A 116 -0.23 -3.32 1.20
CA GLY A 116 -0.02 -1.89 1.36
C GLY A 116 0.67 -1.57 2.68
N ASP A 117 1.37 -0.44 2.70
CA ASP A 117 2.02 0.13 3.87
C ASP A 117 1.43 1.50 4.18
N SER A 118 1.15 1.78 5.46
CA SER A 118 0.66 3.09 5.89
C SER A 118 -0.63 3.52 5.15
N PHE A 119 -0.60 4.62 4.41
CA PHE A 119 -1.73 5.08 3.60
C PHE A 119 -2.10 4.10 2.48
N SER A 120 -1.12 3.49 1.82
CA SER A 120 -1.41 2.45 0.81
C SER A 120 -2.00 1.17 1.42
N SER A 121 -1.78 0.91 2.70
CA SER A 121 -2.48 -0.16 3.41
C SER A 121 -3.97 0.12 3.52
N TRP A 122 -4.34 1.38 3.80
CA TRP A 122 -5.73 1.81 3.75
C TRP A 122 -6.34 1.67 2.35
N VAL A 123 -5.57 2.05 1.31
CA VAL A 123 -5.97 1.86 -0.09
C VAL A 123 -6.17 0.37 -0.41
N ALA A 124 -5.22 -0.49 -0.04
CA ALA A 124 -5.30 -1.94 -0.28
C ALA A 124 -6.49 -2.59 0.43
N MET A 125 -6.82 -2.11 1.64
CA MET A 125 -8.01 -2.54 2.38
C MET A 125 -9.29 -2.18 1.63
N LEU A 126 -9.42 -0.94 1.12
CA LEU A 126 -10.54 -0.55 0.27
C LEU A 126 -10.63 -1.43 -0.99
N VAL A 127 -9.50 -1.63 -1.68
CA VAL A 127 -9.44 -2.45 -2.89
C VAL A 127 -9.89 -3.89 -2.62
N SER A 128 -9.47 -4.50 -1.50
CA SER A 128 -9.87 -5.87 -1.14
C SER A 128 -11.37 -6.05 -0.89
N VAL A 129 -12.08 -4.94 -0.66
CA VAL A 129 -13.55 -4.93 -0.47
C VAL A 129 -14.30 -4.69 -1.78
N VAL A 130 -13.75 -3.84 -2.67
CA VAL A 130 -14.46 -3.43 -3.89
C VAL A 130 -14.05 -4.20 -5.15
N ASP A 131 -12.92 -4.93 -5.11
CA ASP A 131 -12.42 -5.72 -6.24
C ASP A 131 -12.40 -7.21 -5.90
N ASP A 132 -13.36 -7.94 -6.42
CA ASP A 132 -13.56 -9.37 -6.13
C ASP A 132 -12.42 -10.28 -6.69
N ARG A 133 -11.47 -9.73 -7.46
CA ARG A 133 -10.27 -10.44 -7.96
C ARG A 133 -9.18 -10.58 -6.89
N VAL A 134 -9.27 -9.82 -5.79
CA VAL A 134 -8.30 -9.90 -4.69
C VAL A 134 -8.52 -11.17 -3.88
N THR A 135 -7.49 -12.00 -3.77
CA THR A 135 -7.54 -13.28 -3.08
C THR A 135 -6.97 -13.25 -1.67
N SER A 136 -6.14 -12.28 -1.31
CA SER A 136 -5.75 -11.99 0.08
C SER A 136 -5.27 -10.55 0.25
N LEU A 137 -5.31 -10.07 1.49
CA LEU A 137 -4.88 -8.74 1.91
C LEU A 137 -3.76 -8.84 2.94
N ILE A 138 -2.69 -8.07 2.74
CA ILE A 138 -1.70 -7.77 3.79
C ILE A 138 -1.71 -6.27 4.04
N ALA A 139 -2.09 -5.87 5.24
CA ALA A 139 -2.24 -4.49 5.65
C ALA A 139 -1.20 -4.16 6.74
N GLN A 140 -0.17 -3.37 6.39
CA GLN A 140 0.94 -3.04 7.27
C GLN A 140 0.81 -1.60 7.77
N THR A 141 0.91 -1.39 9.11
CA THR A 141 0.88 -0.07 9.76
C THR A 141 -0.17 0.89 9.20
N THR A 142 -1.40 0.38 9.06
CA THR A 142 -2.47 1.05 8.32
C THR A 142 -2.82 2.41 8.89
N ALA A 143 -2.82 3.45 8.05
CA ALA A 143 -3.32 4.77 8.39
C ALA A 143 -4.86 4.78 8.43
N ILE A 144 -5.42 4.04 9.41
CA ILE A 144 -6.85 3.74 9.51
C ILE A 144 -7.68 4.84 10.19
N GLY A 145 -7.01 5.79 10.83
CA GLY A 145 -7.63 6.90 11.57
C GLY A 145 -7.19 6.94 13.03
N ASP A 146 -7.54 8.03 13.69
CA ASP A 146 -7.21 8.31 15.10
C ASP A 146 -8.33 7.91 16.07
N GLN A 147 -9.55 7.71 15.56
CA GLN A 147 -10.72 7.34 16.33
C GLN A 147 -11.51 6.24 15.63
N PHE A 148 -12.07 5.35 16.43
CA PHE A 148 -13.00 4.33 15.95
C PHE A 148 -14.42 4.86 16.04
N PHE A 149 -15.11 4.88 14.91
CA PHE A 149 -16.53 5.18 14.84
C PHE A 149 -17.27 3.94 14.36
N GLU A 150 -18.21 3.48 15.15
CA GLU A 150 -19.15 2.46 14.72
C GLU A 150 -20.21 3.14 13.85
N ASP A 151 -20.30 2.71 12.60
CA ASP A 151 -21.27 3.25 11.66
C ASP A 151 -21.96 2.08 10.94
N ASP A 152 -23.28 2.13 10.87
CA ASP A 152 -24.09 1.15 10.16
C ASP A 152 -24.56 1.79 8.85
N GLN A 153 -23.81 1.50 7.78
CA GLN A 153 -24.15 1.95 6.44
C GLN A 153 -25.08 0.91 5.79
N GLY A 154 -26.20 1.38 5.26
CA GLY A 154 -27.17 0.49 4.62
C GLY A 154 -26.64 -0.26 3.39
N ASP A 155 -27.39 -1.27 2.93
CA ASP A 155 -27.00 -2.25 1.89
C ASP A 155 -26.44 -1.67 0.59
N GLN A 156 -26.80 -0.44 0.24
CA GLN A 156 -26.32 0.21 -0.99
C GLN A 156 -24.93 0.86 -0.86
N TYR A 157 -24.34 0.85 0.34
CA TYR A 157 -23.08 1.56 0.55
C TYR A 157 -21.92 0.93 -0.22
N LEU A 158 -21.80 -0.38 -0.19
CA LEU A 158 -20.77 -1.11 -0.95
C LEU A 158 -20.89 -0.88 -2.46
N GLU A 159 -22.11 -0.91 -2.99
CA GLU A 159 -22.34 -0.68 -4.42
C GLU A 159 -21.95 0.74 -4.85
N LYS A 160 -22.19 1.72 -4.00
CA LYS A 160 -21.75 3.10 -4.27
C LYS A 160 -20.22 3.25 -4.21
N LEU A 161 -19.53 2.54 -3.31
CA LEU A 161 -18.06 2.49 -3.29
C LEU A 161 -17.53 1.83 -4.56
N LYS A 162 -18.12 0.73 -5.00
CA LYS A 162 -17.78 0.05 -6.25
C LYS A 162 -18.02 0.97 -7.46
N ASP A 163 -19.09 1.74 -7.49
CA ASP A 163 -19.36 2.68 -8.56
C ASP A 163 -18.27 3.76 -8.65
N ILE A 164 -17.84 4.35 -7.52
CA ILE A 164 -16.72 5.30 -7.52
C ILE A 164 -15.44 4.62 -8.02
N TYR A 165 -15.19 3.40 -7.60
CA TYR A 165 -13.98 2.67 -7.96
C TYR A 165 -13.91 2.34 -9.45
N TYR A 166 -15.02 1.92 -10.06
CA TYR A 166 -15.04 1.45 -11.45
C TYR A 166 -15.44 2.52 -12.46
N ASN A 167 -16.42 3.38 -12.14
CA ASN A 167 -17.17 4.11 -13.15
C ASN A 167 -17.10 5.64 -13.02
N ALA A 168 -17.06 6.19 -11.79
CA ALA A 168 -17.21 7.62 -11.59
C ALA A 168 -16.09 8.44 -12.24
N ASP A 169 -16.44 9.59 -12.82
CA ASP A 169 -15.46 10.60 -13.21
C ASP A 169 -14.94 11.33 -11.96
N LEU A 170 -13.71 10.99 -11.54
CA LEU A 170 -13.09 11.61 -10.36
C LEU A 170 -12.85 13.12 -10.52
N SER A 171 -12.79 13.64 -11.75
CA SER A 171 -12.58 15.07 -12.00
C SER A 171 -13.82 15.91 -11.67
N GLY A 172 -15.00 15.30 -11.65
CA GLY A 172 -16.27 15.94 -11.33
C GLY A 172 -16.50 16.21 -9.84
N PHE A 173 -15.69 15.62 -8.94
CA PHE A 173 -15.84 15.84 -7.50
C PHE A 173 -15.12 17.10 -7.03
N GLU A 174 -15.74 17.83 -6.09
CA GLU A 174 -15.08 18.92 -5.36
C GLU A 174 -13.92 18.36 -4.53
N ARG A 175 -12.82 19.11 -4.45
CA ARG A 175 -11.57 18.70 -3.81
C ARG A 175 -11.26 19.54 -2.60
N GLU A 176 -10.94 18.91 -1.49
CA GLU A 176 -10.23 19.52 -0.38
C GLU A 176 -8.74 19.25 -0.55
N ILE A 177 -7.91 20.30 -0.47
CA ILE A 177 -6.48 20.24 -0.77
C ILE A 177 -5.70 20.71 0.45
N ILE A 178 -4.76 19.88 0.92
CA ILE A 178 -3.78 20.22 1.96
C ILE A 178 -2.40 20.16 1.33
N GLY A 179 -1.72 21.26 1.29
CA GLY A 179 -0.38 21.38 0.69
C GLY A 179 -0.36 22.25 -0.57
N PRO A 180 0.74 22.22 -1.37
CA PRO A 180 1.93 21.39 -1.16
C PRO A 180 2.73 21.80 0.08
N LEU A 181 3.25 20.80 0.81
CA LEU A 181 4.15 21.02 1.95
C LEU A 181 5.25 19.95 1.95
N PRO A 182 6.38 20.19 2.66
CA PRO A 182 7.40 19.16 2.82
C PRO A 182 6.82 17.89 3.45
N MET A 183 7.22 16.73 2.96
CA MET A 183 6.86 15.45 3.61
C MET A 183 7.49 15.37 5.01
N VAL A 184 8.76 15.76 5.14
CA VAL A 184 9.51 15.77 6.40
C VAL A 184 10.36 17.04 6.50
N SER A 185 10.66 17.47 7.74
CA SER A 185 11.55 18.60 8.04
C SER A 185 12.54 18.23 9.15
N PRO A 186 13.79 18.71 9.08
CA PRO A 186 14.73 18.59 10.19
C PRO A 186 14.36 19.49 11.38
N PHE A 187 13.57 20.55 11.13
CA PHE A 187 13.16 21.56 12.09
C PHE A 187 11.65 21.83 11.96
N PRO A 188 10.79 20.88 12.34
CA PRO A 188 9.34 20.99 12.10
C PRO A 188 8.67 22.15 12.83
N GLU A 189 9.28 22.69 13.91
CA GLU A 189 8.79 23.86 14.64
C GLU A 189 8.94 25.16 13.83
N VAL A 190 9.92 25.21 12.93
CA VAL A 190 10.22 26.37 12.08
C VAL A 190 9.69 26.18 10.67
N GLN A 191 9.81 24.96 10.15
CA GLN A 191 9.33 24.57 8.84
C GLN A 191 8.35 23.39 8.97
N PRO A 192 7.04 23.65 9.05
CA PRO A 192 6.04 22.60 9.16
C PRO A 192 6.15 21.58 8.03
N SER A 193 5.95 20.31 8.38
CA SER A 193 5.95 19.20 7.44
C SER A 193 4.78 18.26 7.72
N PHE A 194 4.45 17.40 6.76
CA PHE A 194 3.35 16.45 6.89
C PHE A 194 3.59 15.44 8.02
N LEU A 195 4.81 14.89 8.09
CA LEU A 195 5.28 14.08 9.21
C LEU A 195 6.34 14.87 9.97
N ASN A 196 6.03 15.28 11.20
CA ASN A 196 6.79 16.22 11.99
C ASN A 196 7.57 15.59 13.16
N PHE A 197 8.03 14.35 13.00
CA PHE A 197 8.77 13.61 14.02
C PHE A 197 10.09 13.03 13.48
N PRO A 198 11.12 12.89 14.35
CA PRO A 198 12.50 12.59 13.92
C PRO A 198 12.66 11.26 13.19
N GLN A 199 11.85 10.23 13.51
CA GLN A 199 11.94 8.91 12.89
C GLN A 199 11.57 8.96 11.42
N ALA A 200 10.50 9.71 11.08
CA ALA A 200 10.10 9.95 9.69
C ALA A 200 11.21 10.67 8.93
N TYR A 201 11.75 11.77 9.48
CA TYR A 201 12.83 12.50 8.84
C TYR A 201 14.04 11.61 8.53
N LYS A 202 14.52 10.85 9.53
CA LYS A 202 15.67 9.95 9.37
C LYS A 202 15.42 8.91 8.28
N TRP A 203 14.22 8.31 8.24
CA TRP A 203 13.87 7.29 7.27
C TRP A 203 13.80 7.85 5.85
N PHE A 204 13.03 8.94 5.65
CA PHE A 204 12.83 9.54 4.33
C PHE A 204 14.12 10.09 3.74
N ILE A 205 14.98 10.74 4.53
CA ILE A 205 16.27 11.26 4.03
C ILE A 205 17.21 10.10 3.69
N LYS A 206 17.24 9.05 4.49
CA LYS A 206 18.07 7.87 4.22
C LYS A 206 17.65 7.18 2.91
N PHE A 207 16.40 6.82 2.76
CA PHE A 207 15.94 6.02 1.64
C PHE A 207 15.56 6.88 0.42
N GLY A 208 15.01 8.04 0.62
CA GLY A 208 14.71 9.00 -0.45
C GLY A 208 15.96 9.64 -1.06
N GLY A 209 17.05 9.74 -0.31
CA GLY A 209 18.35 10.17 -0.81
C GLY A 209 19.13 9.11 -1.59
N MET A 210 18.63 7.86 -1.68
CA MET A 210 19.31 6.81 -2.43
C MET A 210 19.22 7.06 -3.94
N PRO A 211 20.24 6.66 -4.71
CA PRO A 211 20.18 6.71 -6.18
C PRO A 211 18.92 5.99 -6.71
N ASN A 212 18.26 6.60 -7.67
CA ASN A 212 17.04 6.07 -8.32
C ASN A 212 15.79 5.97 -7.41
N SER A 213 15.79 6.55 -6.22
CA SER A 213 14.58 6.62 -5.41
C SER A 213 13.47 7.41 -6.10
N ASN A 214 13.84 8.43 -6.89
CA ASN A 214 12.94 9.40 -7.53
C ASN A 214 12.00 10.11 -6.53
N TRP A 215 12.29 10.02 -5.26
CA TRP A 215 11.52 10.66 -4.20
C TRP A 215 11.72 12.17 -4.18
N LYS A 216 10.66 12.88 -3.90
CA LYS A 216 10.67 14.33 -3.65
C LYS A 216 10.16 14.59 -2.24
N ASN A 217 10.85 15.44 -1.48
CA ASN A 217 10.38 15.89 -0.16
C ASN A 217 9.22 16.87 -0.30
N LEU A 218 8.10 16.36 -0.80
CA LEU A 218 6.88 17.13 -1.06
C LEU A 218 5.68 16.22 -0.90
N ILE A 219 4.53 16.78 -0.53
CA ILE A 219 3.25 16.10 -0.50
C ILE A 219 2.10 17.10 -0.68
N THR A 220 1.10 16.71 -1.45
CA THR A 220 -0.21 17.34 -1.52
C THR A 220 -1.27 16.29 -1.26
N VAL A 221 -2.06 16.43 -0.22
CA VAL A 221 -3.15 15.50 0.10
C VAL A 221 -4.42 16.03 -0.53
N ILE A 222 -5.06 15.21 -1.35
CA ILE A 222 -6.33 15.50 -2.01
C ILE A 222 -7.41 14.61 -1.38
N THR A 223 -8.46 15.22 -0.89
CA THR A 223 -9.67 14.52 -0.44
C THR A 223 -10.82 14.90 -1.36
N LEU A 224 -11.38 13.93 -2.07
CA LEU A 224 -12.57 14.15 -2.89
C LEU A 224 -13.81 14.22 -1.99
N LYS A 225 -14.65 15.22 -2.20
CA LYS A 225 -15.94 15.35 -1.53
C LYS A 225 -16.98 14.46 -2.23
N THR A 226 -16.81 13.17 -2.06
CA THR A 226 -17.78 12.17 -2.53
C THR A 226 -18.97 12.10 -1.58
N ASN A 227 -20.15 11.74 -2.09
CA ASN A 227 -21.36 11.52 -1.25
C ASN A 227 -21.19 10.33 -0.30
N ILE A 228 -20.18 9.51 -0.54
CA ILE A 228 -19.83 8.32 0.24
C ILE A 228 -18.35 8.35 0.53
N LYS A 229 -18.00 8.16 1.80
CA LYS A 229 -16.60 8.04 2.25
C LYS A 229 -16.36 6.59 2.67
N PRO A 230 -15.24 5.95 2.28
CA PRO A 230 -14.90 4.65 2.83
C PRO A 230 -14.64 4.81 4.34
N LEU A 231 -15.42 4.09 5.14
CA LEU A 231 -15.34 4.12 6.61
C LEU A 231 -14.67 2.84 7.11
N PRO A 232 -13.64 2.94 7.97
CA PRO A 232 -12.89 1.76 8.43
C PRO A 232 -13.76 0.67 9.03
N SER A 233 -14.64 1.01 9.96
CA SER A 233 -15.51 0.05 10.64
C SER A 233 -16.48 -0.69 9.71
N TYR A 234 -16.88 -0.06 8.61
CA TYR A 234 -17.70 -0.71 7.60
C TYR A 234 -16.86 -1.57 6.64
N LEU A 235 -15.75 -1.03 6.12
CA LEU A 235 -14.91 -1.75 5.16
C LEU A 235 -14.41 -3.08 5.75
N VAL A 236 -13.95 -3.08 7.00
CA VAL A 236 -13.42 -4.31 7.62
C VAL A 236 -14.46 -5.41 7.76
N LYS A 237 -15.74 -5.06 7.98
CA LYS A 237 -16.87 -6.02 7.97
C LYS A 237 -17.14 -6.60 6.58
N CYS A 238 -16.77 -5.88 5.52
CA CYS A 238 -16.97 -6.30 4.12
C CYS A 238 -15.79 -7.11 3.55
N ILE A 239 -14.67 -7.22 4.25
CA ILE A 239 -13.52 -8.02 3.80
C ILE A 239 -13.91 -9.50 3.79
N LYS A 240 -13.77 -10.15 2.62
CA LYS A 240 -14.10 -11.57 2.42
C LYS A 240 -12.87 -12.45 2.24
N CYS A 241 -11.72 -11.86 1.89
CA CYS A 241 -10.50 -12.61 1.65
C CYS A 241 -9.66 -12.76 2.93
N PRO A 242 -8.81 -13.81 3.04
CA PRO A 242 -7.82 -13.92 4.11
C PRO A 242 -7.02 -12.64 4.29
N THR A 243 -6.86 -12.20 5.54
CA THR A 243 -6.26 -10.90 5.86
C THR A 243 -5.18 -11.02 6.93
N LEU A 244 -3.99 -10.49 6.63
CA LEU A 244 -2.92 -10.30 7.59
C LEU A 244 -2.83 -8.81 7.95
N ILE A 245 -2.98 -8.49 9.22
CA ILE A 245 -2.69 -7.17 9.79
C ILE A 245 -1.32 -7.22 10.47
N ILE A 246 -0.42 -6.33 10.11
CA ILE A 246 0.86 -6.12 10.79
C ILE A 246 0.87 -4.70 11.31
N HIS A 247 0.99 -4.50 12.62
CA HIS A 247 0.90 -3.17 13.19
C HIS A 247 1.97 -2.91 14.25
N ALA A 248 2.61 -1.73 14.16
CA ALA A 248 3.55 -1.24 15.15
C ALA A 248 2.77 -0.71 16.37
N MET A 249 3.10 -1.22 17.56
CA MET A 249 2.33 -0.88 18.77
C MET A 249 2.72 0.48 19.37
N ASP A 250 3.92 0.98 19.02
CA ASP A 250 4.42 2.31 19.40
C ASP A 250 4.43 3.25 18.17
N ASP A 251 3.40 3.15 17.33
CA ASP A 251 3.33 3.90 16.06
C ASP A 251 3.22 5.40 16.31
N GLU A 252 4.15 6.19 15.75
CA GLU A 252 4.23 7.64 15.90
C GLU A 252 3.30 8.40 14.95
N VAL A 253 2.76 7.71 13.95
CA VAL A 253 1.81 8.30 13.00
C VAL A 253 0.43 8.26 13.60
N TRP A 254 -0.08 9.41 14.02
CA TRP A 254 -1.34 9.52 14.77
C TRP A 254 -2.55 8.86 14.10
N ARG A 255 -2.55 8.75 12.75
CA ARG A 255 -3.59 8.03 11.98
C ARG A 255 -3.36 6.52 11.89
N ALA A 256 -2.18 6.02 12.22
CA ALA A 256 -1.91 4.60 12.31
C ALA A 256 -2.10 4.13 13.77
N ASN A 257 -3.27 4.39 14.33
CA ASN A 257 -3.57 4.15 15.74
C ASN A 257 -3.77 2.64 16.01
N PRO A 258 -2.93 2.01 16.87
CA PRO A 258 -3.01 0.58 17.16
C PRO A 258 -4.35 0.16 17.78
N GLN A 259 -4.94 0.96 18.66
CA GLN A 259 -6.21 0.65 19.33
C GLN A 259 -7.39 0.69 18.34
N VAL A 260 -7.34 1.61 17.36
CA VAL A 260 -8.34 1.65 16.28
C VAL A 260 -8.20 0.42 15.40
N MET A 261 -6.95 0.03 15.06
CA MET A 261 -6.70 -1.16 14.24
C MET A 261 -7.14 -2.44 14.94
N GLU A 262 -6.91 -2.58 16.25
CA GLU A 262 -7.37 -3.73 17.02
C GLU A 262 -8.90 -3.89 16.97
N LYS A 263 -9.65 -2.80 17.17
CA LYS A 263 -11.12 -2.82 17.05
C LYS A 263 -11.58 -3.16 15.64
N CYS A 264 -10.92 -2.61 14.61
CA CYS A 264 -11.21 -2.95 13.23
C CYS A 264 -10.93 -4.43 12.94
N TYR A 265 -9.80 -4.96 13.44
CA TYR A 265 -9.46 -6.38 13.28
C TYR A 265 -10.53 -7.30 13.88
N GLU A 266 -11.09 -6.98 15.04
CA GLU A 266 -12.16 -7.77 15.67
C GLU A 266 -13.37 -7.92 14.76
N LEU A 267 -13.69 -6.92 13.95
CA LEU A 267 -14.84 -6.89 13.05
C LEU A 267 -14.64 -7.64 11.71
N ILE A 268 -13.44 -8.10 11.40
CA ILE A 268 -13.20 -8.90 10.19
C ILE A 268 -13.73 -10.32 10.43
N ASP A 269 -14.66 -10.79 9.61
CA ASP A 269 -15.19 -12.16 9.71
C ASP A 269 -14.38 -13.17 8.86
N ALA A 270 -13.65 -12.71 7.85
CA ALA A 270 -12.78 -13.55 7.02
C ALA A 270 -11.63 -14.18 7.86
N PRO A 271 -10.97 -15.24 7.37
CA PRO A 271 -9.75 -15.74 7.98
C PRO A 271 -8.75 -14.61 8.20
N LYS A 272 -8.28 -14.44 9.43
CA LYS A 272 -7.47 -13.27 9.79
C LYS A 272 -6.33 -13.61 10.73
N GLU A 273 -5.23 -12.85 10.60
CA GLU A 273 -4.07 -12.91 11.48
C GLU A 273 -3.68 -11.49 11.89
N PHE A 274 -3.21 -11.30 13.12
CA PHE A 274 -2.73 -10.02 13.62
C PHE A 274 -1.33 -10.18 14.21
N VAL A 275 -0.36 -9.50 13.60
CA VAL A 275 1.03 -9.49 14.06
C VAL A 275 1.33 -8.14 14.70
N LYS A 276 1.53 -8.15 16.00
CA LYS A 276 1.97 -6.98 16.77
C LYS A 276 3.48 -6.86 16.72
N ILE A 277 3.97 -5.68 16.36
CA ILE A 277 5.39 -5.36 16.30
C ILE A 277 5.71 -4.34 17.38
N ASN A 278 6.68 -4.63 18.22
CA ASN A 278 7.24 -3.65 19.14
C ASN A 278 8.07 -2.63 18.35
N GLY A 279 7.80 -1.37 18.56
CA GLY A 279 8.48 -0.27 17.86
C GLY A 279 7.52 0.63 17.08
N GLY A 280 8.08 1.60 16.36
CA GLY A 280 7.34 2.62 15.64
C GLY A 280 7.13 2.31 14.16
N HIS A 281 6.40 3.21 13.50
CA HIS A 281 5.93 3.11 12.11
C HIS A 281 7.02 2.73 11.10
N PHE A 282 8.19 3.32 11.21
CA PHE A 282 9.31 3.10 10.29
C PHE A 282 10.21 1.92 10.70
N GLY A 283 10.03 1.34 11.89
CA GLY A 283 10.87 0.26 12.42
C GLY A 283 10.91 -0.97 11.53
N LEU A 284 9.77 -1.32 10.92
CA LEU A 284 9.64 -2.45 9.99
C LEU A 284 10.30 -2.19 8.62
N LEU A 285 10.60 -0.93 8.29
CA LEU A 285 11.04 -0.50 6.96
C LEU A 285 12.57 -0.26 6.88
N TYR A 286 13.34 -0.90 7.77
CA TYR A 286 14.80 -0.89 7.72
C TYR A 286 15.33 -2.25 7.25
N PRO A 287 15.63 -2.42 5.96
CA PRO A 287 16.13 -3.68 5.40
C PRO A 287 17.30 -4.24 6.19
N GLY A 288 17.21 -5.54 6.53
CA GLY A 288 18.23 -6.26 7.30
C GLY A 288 18.12 -6.12 8.82
N SER A 289 17.19 -5.29 9.35
CA SER A 289 16.91 -5.29 10.78
C SER A 289 16.15 -6.56 11.20
N GLU A 290 16.20 -6.90 12.49
CA GLU A 290 15.47 -8.04 13.06
C GLU A 290 13.96 -7.88 12.82
N CYS A 291 13.43 -6.67 13.05
CA CYS A 291 12.02 -6.35 12.83
C CYS A 291 11.62 -6.53 11.36
N PHE A 292 12.42 -6.01 10.43
CA PHE A 292 12.20 -6.19 8.99
C PHE A 292 12.17 -7.68 8.62
N ASN A 293 13.17 -8.45 9.05
CA ASN A 293 13.26 -9.88 8.74
C ASN A 293 12.07 -10.67 9.31
N LYS A 294 11.65 -10.34 10.52
CA LYS A 294 10.45 -10.94 11.13
C LYS A 294 9.21 -10.67 10.28
N VAL A 295 8.97 -9.41 9.93
CA VAL A 295 7.79 -9.00 9.15
C VAL A 295 7.80 -9.63 7.76
N VAL A 296 8.95 -9.70 7.08
CA VAL A 296 9.08 -10.42 5.80
C VAL A 296 8.68 -11.89 5.95
N ASN A 297 9.15 -12.57 7.00
CA ASN A 297 8.81 -13.97 7.25
C ASN A 297 7.31 -14.15 7.55
N ASP A 298 6.70 -13.25 8.31
CA ASP A 298 5.25 -13.28 8.58
C ASP A 298 4.44 -13.12 7.28
N ASN A 299 4.83 -12.19 6.40
CA ASN A 299 4.24 -12.04 5.07
C ASN A 299 4.36 -13.34 4.25
N ILE A 300 5.55 -13.95 4.18
CA ILE A 300 5.80 -15.17 3.42
C ILE A 300 4.97 -16.34 3.96
N ASN A 301 4.91 -16.51 5.28
CA ASN A 301 4.14 -17.58 5.90
C ASN A 301 2.64 -17.44 5.62
N PHE A 302 2.10 -16.23 5.73
CA PHE A 302 0.72 -15.93 5.39
C PHE A 302 0.43 -16.23 3.91
N LEU A 303 1.25 -15.70 3.00
CA LEU A 303 1.08 -15.93 1.58
C LEU A 303 1.13 -17.43 1.24
N LYS A 304 2.05 -18.19 1.79
CA LYS A 304 2.12 -19.64 1.60
C LYS A 304 0.89 -20.37 2.11
N LYS A 305 0.35 -19.96 3.24
CA LYS A 305 -0.83 -20.57 3.85
C LYS A 305 -2.08 -20.45 2.98
N TYR A 306 -2.25 -19.33 2.28
CA TYR A 306 -3.47 -19.02 1.54
C TYR A 306 -3.35 -19.09 0.01
N ASN A 307 -2.17 -19.44 -0.54
CA ASN A 307 -1.95 -19.56 -1.99
C ASN A 307 -1.57 -20.99 -2.45
N HIS A 308 -1.85 -21.97 -1.63
CA HIS A 308 -1.65 -23.38 -2.02
C HIS A 308 -2.72 -23.88 -2.98
#